data_f72a46314d4d0b2c63be57e3dec3e0eb
#
_entry.id   f72a46314d4d0b2c63be57e3dec3e0eb
#
_cell.length_a   1.000
_cell.length_b   1.000
_cell.length_c   1.000
_cell.angle_alpha   90.00
_cell.angle_beta   90.00
_cell.angle_gamma   90.00
#
_symmetry.space_group_name_H-M   'P 1'
#
loop_
_entity.id
_entity.type
_entity.pdbx_description
1 polymer ?
#
loop_
_entity_poly.entity_id
_entity_poly.type
_entity_poly.pdbx_seq_one_letter_code
_entity_poly.pdbx_strand_id
1 'polypeptide(L)'
;MRQSRRSGSPCRVSCSNDPLARYAIGDVQGCYAQLAALVARLGFSPDRDQLWFVGDLVNRGPQSLEVLRYVRALGDNAIVVLGNHDLHLLALAHDKRRKRRSGDTLETIFGAPDRDAILEWLLHRPLAHFDAGHGDLMVHAGVVPQWTAAATVALAGEVSAALRLDTHAFLERMYGDRPDRWSDDLSGMERLRFTINALTRMRLCTDDGRIDMKMKGPPDEARQPYRPWFEHETRRSRDVRIIFGHWSALGLIQAHGVVGLDTGCVWGGALTALDLDAKAPPVSEPCEGFSRGSSEQ
;
A
#
# COMPACT_ATOMS: atom_id res chain seq x y z
N MET A 1 10.75 47.07 56.31
CA MET A 1 10.72 45.71 55.75
C MET A 1 9.79 45.68 54.55
N ARG A 2 10.31 45.67 53.33
CA ARG A 2 9.49 45.56 52.09
C ARG A 2 9.73 44.16 51.53
N GLN A 3 8.71 43.32 51.52
CA GLN A 3 8.70 42.01 50.86
C GLN A 3 8.53 42.18 49.34
N SER A 4 9.52 41.79 48.59
CA SER A 4 9.49 41.66 47.14
C SER A 4 8.72 40.39 46.75
N ARG A 5 7.55 40.53 46.14
CA ARG A 5 6.83 39.42 45.48
C ARG A 5 7.52 39.13 44.13
N ARG A 6 8.15 37.98 44.01
CA ARG A 6 8.62 37.43 42.71
C ARG A 6 7.37 36.89 41.98
N SER A 7 6.98 37.55 40.89
CA SER A 7 6.01 37.05 39.94
C SER A 7 6.67 35.96 39.09
N GLY A 8 6.33 34.69 39.34
CA GLY A 8 6.66 33.59 38.44
C GLY A 8 5.79 33.69 37.18
N SER A 9 6.37 33.96 36.05
CA SER A 9 5.70 33.83 34.75
C SER A 9 5.38 32.35 34.48
N PRO A 10 4.14 32.01 34.07
CA PRO A 10 3.82 30.67 33.64
C PRO A 10 4.59 30.36 32.33
N CYS A 11 5.31 29.25 32.32
CA CYS A 11 5.91 28.68 31.13
C CYS A 11 4.78 28.42 30.15
N ARG A 12 4.67 29.22 29.08
CA ARG A 12 3.80 28.90 27.93
C ARG A 12 4.42 27.71 27.22
N VAL A 13 3.81 26.55 27.40
CA VAL A 13 3.99 25.44 26.47
C VAL A 13 3.41 25.93 25.14
N SER A 14 4.29 26.27 24.22
CA SER A 14 3.93 26.52 22.82
C SER A 14 3.43 25.19 22.27
N CYS A 15 2.12 24.98 22.20
CA CYS A 15 1.54 24.02 21.29
C CYS A 15 1.85 24.56 19.90
N SER A 16 2.86 24.06 19.23
CA SER A 16 3.06 24.30 17.81
C SER A 16 1.83 23.72 17.08
N ASN A 17 1.01 24.60 16.54
CA ASN A 17 -0.06 24.26 15.59
C ASN A 17 0.55 23.99 14.20
N ASP A 18 1.65 23.22 14.13
CA ASP A 18 2.15 22.78 12.85
C ASP A 18 1.12 21.82 12.25
N PRO A 19 0.77 21.98 10.98
CA PRO A 19 -0.22 21.13 10.33
C PRO A 19 0.25 19.67 10.36
N LEU A 20 -0.70 18.76 10.55
CA LEU A 20 -0.51 17.31 10.43
C LEU A 20 0.10 17.00 9.05
N ALA A 21 1.31 16.44 9.02
CA ALA A 21 1.93 16.00 7.79
C ALA A 21 1.56 14.52 7.51
N ARG A 22 1.14 14.24 6.26
CA ARG A 22 0.82 12.89 5.79
C ARG A 22 1.89 12.45 4.80
N TYR A 23 2.69 11.46 5.19
CA TYR A 23 3.75 10.92 4.34
C TYR A 23 3.32 9.60 3.73
N ALA A 24 3.16 9.54 2.40
CA ALA A 24 2.93 8.28 1.70
C ALA A 24 4.27 7.58 1.41
N ILE A 25 4.34 6.29 1.72
CA ILE A 25 5.54 5.45 1.60
C ILE A 25 5.24 4.31 0.62
N GLY A 26 6.16 4.07 -0.31
CA GLY A 26 6.10 2.99 -1.29
C GLY A 26 6.28 1.61 -0.67
N ASP A 27 6.35 0.58 -1.53
CA ASP A 27 6.46 -0.83 -1.17
C ASP A 27 7.68 -1.09 -0.28
N VAL A 28 7.42 -1.51 0.97
CA VAL A 28 8.48 -1.75 1.97
C VAL A 28 9.11 -3.12 1.80
N GLN A 29 8.30 -4.13 1.50
CA GLN A 29 8.71 -5.51 1.20
C GLN A 29 9.80 -6.05 2.15
N GLY A 30 9.63 -5.87 3.48
CA GLY A 30 10.57 -6.37 4.49
C GLY A 30 11.91 -5.61 4.57
N CYS A 31 12.02 -4.42 3.98
CA CYS A 31 13.20 -3.56 4.06
C CYS A 31 13.13 -2.62 5.28
N TYR A 32 13.14 -3.18 6.49
CA TYR A 32 12.95 -2.43 7.73
C TYR A 32 14.04 -1.39 7.99
N ALA A 33 15.30 -1.73 7.72
CA ALA A 33 16.40 -0.79 7.92
C ALA A 33 16.22 0.49 7.09
N GLN A 34 15.79 0.35 5.83
CA GLN A 34 15.50 1.46 4.94
C GLN A 34 14.26 2.25 5.39
N LEU A 35 13.22 1.55 5.88
CA LEU A 35 12.04 2.21 6.44
C LEU A 35 12.43 3.07 7.65
N ALA A 36 13.20 2.56 8.58
CA ALA A 36 13.63 3.29 9.78
C ALA A 36 14.49 4.52 9.42
N ALA A 37 15.42 4.36 8.47
CA ALA A 37 16.25 5.46 7.98
C ALA A 37 15.41 6.54 7.26
N LEU A 38 14.47 6.13 6.39
CA LEU A 38 13.57 7.03 5.68
C LEU A 38 12.70 7.84 6.65
N VAL A 39 12.08 7.18 7.63
CA VAL A 39 11.23 7.85 8.65
C VAL A 39 12.03 8.83 9.49
N ALA A 40 13.27 8.49 9.85
CA ALA A 40 14.18 9.41 10.56
C ALA A 40 14.49 10.65 9.70
N ARG A 41 14.74 10.49 8.39
CA ARG A 41 15.00 11.59 7.46
C ARG A 41 13.78 12.50 7.23
N LEU A 42 12.57 11.95 7.32
CA LEU A 42 11.32 12.73 7.24
C LEU A 42 11.11 13.60 8.48
N GLY A 43 11.81 13.31 9.60
CA GLY A 43 11.56 13.97 10.87
C GLY A 43 10.15 13.67 11.41
N PHE A 44 9.61 12.50 11.08
CA PHE A 44 8.28 12.05 11.49
C PHE A 44 8.13 12.08 13.01
N SER A 45 6.99 12.63 13.47
CA SER A 45 6.59 12.62 14.87
C SER A 45 5.20 12.00 15.02
N PRO A 46 5.05 10.92 15.80
CA PRO A 46 3.76 10.26 15.97
C PRO A 46 2.72 11.11 16.71
N ASP A 47 3.15 12.19 17.39
CA ASP A 47 2.24 13.10 18.07
C ASP A 47 1.47 14.04 17.12
N ARG A 48 1.91 14.14 15.86
CA ARG A 48 1.32 15.09 14.90
C ARG A 48 1.20 14.57 13.46
N ASP A 49 1.99 13.55 13.06
CA ASP A 49 2.12 13.13 11.66
C ASP A 49 1.51 11.75 11.42
N GLN A 50 1.18 11.44 10.15
CA GLN A 50 0.73 10.13 9.72
C GLN A 50 1.62 9.54 8.64
N LEU A 51 1.83 8.22 8.68
CA LEU A 51 2.46 7.44 7.62
C LEU A 51 1.40 6.65 6.86
N TRP A 52 1.37 6.81 5.55
CA TRP A 52 0.48 6.10 4.64
C TRP A 52 1.26 5.06 3.86
N PHE A 53 0.98 3.78 4.05
CA PHE A 53 1.67 2.67 3.39
C PHE A 53 0.82 2.15 2.23
N VAL A 54 1.37 2.17 1.03
CA VAL A 54 0.67 1.73 -0.19
C VAL A 54 0.50 0.21 -0.29
N GLY A 55 0.85 -0.55 0.75
CA GLY A 55 0.79 -2.01 0.80
C GLY A 55 2.15 -2.66 0.58
N ASP A 56 2.14 -3.99 0.46
CA ASP A 56 3.34 -4.81 0.35
C ASP A 56 4.37 -4.50 1.44
N LEU A 57 3.92 -4.59 2.69
CA LEU A 57 4.80 -4.42 3.85
C LEU A 57 5.82 -5.54 3.96
N VAL A 58 5.49 -6.74 3.47
CA VAL A 58 6.22 -7.98 3.71
C VAL A 58 6.76 -8.62 2.45
N ASN A 59 7.59 -9.66 2.69
CA ASN A 59 8.15 -10.56 1.68
C ASN A 59 9.33 -9.95 0.92
N ARG A 60 10.10 -10.80 0.23
CA ARG A 60 11.28 -10.47 -0.57
C ARG A 60 12.48 -9.98 0.24
N GLY A 61 12.33 -8.95 1.04
CA GLY A 61 13.35 -8.44 1.97
C GLY A 61 13.44 -9.27 3.25
N PRO A 62 14.51 -9.10 4.04
CA PRO A 62 14.85 -10.01 5.13
C PRO A 62 14.12 -9.74 6.46
N GLN A 63 13.47 -8.58 6.63
CA GLN A 63 13.01 -8.08 7.92
C GLN A 63 11.49 -7.81 7.95
N SER A 64 10.70 -8.73 7.35
CA SER A 64 9.24 -8.58 7.27
C SER A 64 8.55 -8.52 8.63
N LEU A 65 9.05 -9.27 9.62
CA LEU A 65 8.50 -9.27 10.98
C LEU A 65 8.72 -7.91 11.66
N GLU A 66 9.89 -7.34 11.52
CA GLU A 66 10.26 -6.03 12.07
C GLU A 66 9.40 -4.92 11.46
N VAL A 67 9.16 -4.95 10.14
CA VAL A 67 8.26 -4.02 9.46
C VAL A 67 6.85 -4.10 10.04
N LEU A 68 6.28 -5.31 10.15
CA LEU A 68 4.92 -5.48 10.68
C LEU A 68 4.80 -4.99 12.13
N ARG A 69 5.77 -5.30 12.98
CA ARG A 69 5.80 -4.84 14.38
C ARG A 69 5.89 -3.32 14.47
N TYR A 70 6.77 -2.72 13.66
CA TYR A 70 6.95 -1.27 13.61
C TYR A 70 5.65 -0.57 13.17
N VAL A 71 5.10 -0.96 12.03
CA VAL A 71 3.90 -0.31 11.47
C VAL A 71 2.70 -0.51 12.39
N ARG A 72 2.55 -1.71 12.97
CA ARG A 72 1.48 -1.98 13.96
C ARG A 72 1.62 -1.11 15.22
N ALA A 73 2.84 -0.89 15.70
CA ALA A 73 3.09 -0.09 16.89
C ALA A 73 2.76 1.40 16.71
N LEU A 74 2.70 1.90 15.47
CA LEU A 74 2.27 3.27 15.16
C LEU A 74 0.77 3.51 15.43
N GLY A 75 -0.03 2.46 15.59
CA GLY A 75 -1.47 2.57 15.85
C GLY A 75 -2.20 3.39 14.77
N ASP A 76 -2.95 4.42 15.19
CA ASP A 76 -3.74 5.27 14.30
C ASP A 76 -2.90 6.23 13.45
N ASN A 77 -1.59 6.34 13.73
CA ASN A 77 -0.66 7.13 12.92
C ASN A 77 -0.17 6.36 11.68
N ALA A 78 -0.57 5.11 11.50
CA ALA A 78 -0.30 4.32 10.31
C ALA A 78 -1.59 3.99 9.56
N ILE A 79 -1.74 4.52 8.35
CA ILE A 79 -2.78 4.12 7.40
C ILE A 79 -2.15 3.12 6.43
N VAL A 80 -2.73 1.92 6.35
CA VAL A 80 -2.17 0.81 5.55
C VAL A 80 -3.25 0.26 4.64
N VAL A 81 -2.96 0.09 3.35
CA VAL A 81 -3.77 -0.74 2.46
C VAL A 81 -3.06 -2.06 2.20
N LEU A 82 -3.82 -3.13 1.95
CA LEU A 82 -3.24 -4.45 1.66
C LEU A 82 -2.69 -4.50 0.24
N GLY A 83 -1.45 -4.96 0.10
CA GLY A 83 -0.85 -5.34 -1.17
C GLY A 83 -0.99 -6.85 -1.46
N ASN A 84 -0.50 -7.26 -2.63
CA ASN A 84 -0.58 -8.68 -3.02
C ASN A 84 0.35 -9.58 -2.19
N HIS A 85 1.48 -9.07 -1.68
CA HIS A 85 2.35 -9.82 -0.77
C HIS A 85 1.76 -9.95 0.63
N ASP A 86 1.03 -8.95 1.10
CA ASP A 86 0.32 -9.00 2.38
C ASP A 86 -0.82 -10.05 2.34
N LEU A 87 -1.62 -10.05 1.26
CA LEU A 87 -2.63 -11.07 1.01
C LEU A 87 -2.02 -12.47 0.86
N HIS A 88 -0.83 -12.57 0.26
CA HIS A 88 -0.09 -13.83 0.14
C HIS A 88 0.34 -14.37 1.51
N LEU A 89 0.86 -13.51 2.40
CA LEU A 89 1.15 -13.88 3.80
C LEU A 89 -0.09 -14.43 4.50
N LEU A 90 -1.23 -13.72 4.40
CA LEU A 90 -2.49 -14.18 5.01
C LEU A 90 -2.93 -15.53 4.44
N ALA A 91 -2.79 -15.75 3.12
CA ALA A 91 -3.13 -17.02 2.50
C ALA A 91 -2.24 -18.18 2.97
N LEU A 92 -0.94 -17.95 3.10
CA LEU A 92 -0.01 -18.96 3.63
C LEU A 92 -0.27 -19.27 5.11
N ALA A 93 -0.69 -18.28 5.88
CA ALA A 93 -0.98 -18.45 7.30
C ALA A 93 -2.25 -19.28 7.55
N HIS A 94 -3.26 -19.17 6.68
CA HIS A 94 -4.56 -19.81 6.85
C HIS A 94 -4.72 -21.14 6.10
N ASP A 95 -3.86 -21.43 5.12
CA ASP A 95 -3.86 -22.74 4.42
C ASP A 95 -2.50 -23.44 4.56
N LYS A 96 -2.41 -24.38 5.50
CA LYS A 96 -1.20 -25.17 5.74
C LYS A 96 -0.78 -26.06 4.56
N ARG A 97 -1.68 -26.33 3.61
CA ARG A 97 -1.38 -27.11 2.39
C ARG A 97 -0.73 -26.27 1.31
N ARG A 98 -0.85 -24.94 1.41
CA ARG A 98 -0.28 -24.01 0.43
C ARG A 98 1.23 -24.00 0.56
N LYS A 99 1.91 -24.27 -0.56
CA LYS A 99 3.36 -24.24 -0.61
C LYS A 99 3.86 -22.80 -0.74
N ARG A 100 4.91 -22.48 -0.01
CA ARG A 100 5.65 -21.23 -0.17
C ARG A 100 6.25 -21.17 -1.58
N ARG A 101 6.36 -19.99 -2.12
CA ARG A 101 7.03 -19.78 -3.41
C ARG A 101 8.53 -19.66 -3.18
N SER A 102 9.30 -19.98 -4.23
CA SER A 102 10.73 -19.67 -4.26
C SER A 102 10.92 -18.15 -4.08
N GLY A 103 11.74 -17.74 -3.11
CA GLY A 103 11.97 -16.34 -2.78
C GLY A 103 11.00 -15.72 -1.76
N ASP A 104 10.08 -16.51 -1.14
CA ASP A 104 9.35 -16.05 0.04
C ASP A 104 10.29 -15.97 1.25
N THR A 105 10.20 -14.88 2.02
CA THR A 105 11.04 -14.58 3.21
C THR A 105 10.18 -14.38 4.47
N LEU A 106 9.16 -15.23 4.66
CA LEU A 106 8.11 -15.06 5.67
C LEU A 106 8.29 -15.95 6.90
N GLU A 107 9.38 -16.73 6.99
CA GLU A 107 9.62 -17.71 8.06
C GLU A 107 9.59 -17.11 9.46
N THR A 108 10.24 -15.96 9.62
CA THR A 108 10.34 -15.25 10.90
C THR A 108 8.97 -14.88 11.47
N ILE A 109 7.99 -14.56 10.58
CA ILE A 109 6.63 -14.24 10.98
C ILE A 109 5.94 -15.50 11.52
N PHE A 110 6.07 -16.63 10.82
CA PHE A 110 5.41 -17.88 11.23
C PHE A 110 5.94 -18.42 12.57
N GLY A 111 7.21 -18.15 12.91
CA GLY A 111 7.84 -18.54 14.17
C GLY A 111 7.68 -17.52 15.30
N ALA A 112 7.09 -16.36 15.05
CA ALA A 112 7.03 -15.28 16.03
C ALA A 112 5.99 -15.58 17.13
N PRO A 113 6.28 -15.26 18.42
CA PRO A 113 5.34 -15.49 19.52
C PRO A 113 4.07 -14.61 19.42
N ASP A 114 4.15 -13.49 18.75
CA ASP A 114 3.06 -12.52 18.51
C ASP A 114 2.42 -12.67 17.10
N ARG A 115 2.72 -13.78 16.43
CA ARG A 115 2.24 -14.09 15.07
C ARG A 115 0.74 -13.87 14.90
N ASP A 116 -0.07 -14.47 15.76
CA ASP A 116 -1.53 -14.45 15.59
C ASP A 116 -2.08 -13.04 15.74
N ALA A 117 -1.53 -12.24 16.66
CA ALA A 117 -1.91 -10.86 16.84
C ALA A 117 -1.45 -9.95 15.66
N ILE A 118 -0.34 -10.28 15.01
CA ILE A 118 0.13 -9.60 13.80
C ILE A 118 -0.77 -9.94 12.60
N LEU A 119 -1.09 -11.21 12.40
CA LEU A 119 -1.94 -11.67 11.29
C LEU A 119 -3.36 -11.13 11.43
N GLU A 120 -3.92 -11.12 12.64
CA GLU A 120 -5.23 -10.53 12.94
C GLU A 120 -5.25 -9.02 12.65
N TRP A 121 -4.21 -8.29 13.07
CA TRP A 121 -4.07 -6.88 12.74
C TRP A 121 -4.01 -6.65 11.23
N LEU A 122 -3.22 -7.45 10.48
CA LEU A 122 -3.07 -7.31 9.03
C LEU A 122 -4.39 -7.64 8.31
N LEU A 123 -5.11 -8.68 8.74
CA LEU A 123 -6.41 -9.08 8.20
C LEU A 123 -7.44 -7.94 8.23
N HIS A 124 -7.32 -7.02 9.18
CA HIS A 124 -8.22 -5.89 9.32
C HIS A 124 -7.81 -4.64 8.51
N ARG A 125 -6.71 -4.69 7.75
CA ARG A 125 -6.35 -3.57 6.88
C ARG A 125 -7.23 -3.55 5.63
N PRO A 126 -7.65 -2.36 5.16
CA PRO A 126 -8.46 -2.23 3.95
C PRO A 126 -7.62 -2.47 2.68
N LEU A 127 -8.29 -2.61 1.52
CA LEU A 127 -7.64 -2.61 0.20
C LEU A 127 -7.61 -1.22 -0.44
N ALA A 128 -8.37 -0.26 0.10
CA ALA A 128 -8.38 1.12 -0.34
C ALA A 128 -8.67 2.03 0.85
N HIS A 129 -8.04 3.21 0.87
CA HIS A 129 -8.30 4.28 1.83
C HIS A 129 -8.59 5.58 1.08
N PHE A 130 -9.63 6.30 1.47
CA PHE A 130 -10.00 7.57 0.85
C PHE A 130 -10.15 8.67 1.90
N ASP A 131 -9.29 9.66 1.81
CA ASP A 131 -9.41 10.91 2.56
C ASP A 131 -10.19 11.93 1.73
N ALA A 132 -11.48 12.03 2.01
CA ALA A 132 -12.38 12.94 1.30
C ALA A 132 -12.05 14.43 1.56
N GLY A 133 -11.41 14.75 2.68
CA GLY A 133 -11.04 16.12 3.04
C GLY A 133 -9.95 16.69 2.14
N HIS A 134 -9.05 15.83 1.68
CA HIS A 134 -7.93 16.20 0.80
C HIS A 134 -8.10 15.69 -0.65
N GLY A 135 -9.09 14.83 -0.90
CA GLY A 135 -9.29 14.21 -2.21
C GLY A 135 -8.20 13.17 -2.55
N ASP A 136 -7.68 12.46 -1.55
CA ASP A 136 -6.61 11.47 -1.70
C ASP A 136 -7.16 10.05 -1.56
N LEU A 137 -7.02 9.25 -2.62
CA LEU A 137 -7.34 7.83 -2.64
C LEU A 137 -6.06 7.01 -2.66
N MET A 138 -5.84 6.15 -1.67
CA MET A 138 -4.72 5.21 -1.65
C MET A 138 -5.22 3.80 -1.96
N VAL A 139 -4.55 3.14 -2.92
CA VAL A 139 -4.71 1.72 -3.27
C VAL A 139 -3.33 1.12 -3.48
N HIS A 140 -3.20 -0.21 -3.50
CA HIS A 140 -1.87 -0.78 -3.74
C HIS A 140 -1.46 -0.74 -5.21
N ALA A 141 -2.32 -1.15 -6.17
CA ALA A 141 -1.94 -1.25 -7.58
C ALA A 141 -2.66 -0.25 -8.49
N GLY A 142 -3.98 -0.32 -8.63
CA GLY A 142 -4.66 0.59 -9.53
C GLY A 142 -6.18 0.60 -9.43
N VAL A 143 -6.80 1.48 -10.20
CA VAL A 143 -8.25 1.68 -10.26
C VAL A 143 -8.69 1.62 -11.73
N VAL A 144 -9.62 0.70 -12.07
CA VAL A 144 -10.10 0.60 -13.44
C VAL A 144 -10.88 1.86 -13.87
N PRO A 145 -10.92 2.19 -15.18
CA PRO A 145 -11.53 3.43 -15.68
C PRO A 145 -12.99 3.64 -15.23
N GLN A 146 -13.75 2.54 -15.03
CA GLN A 146 -15.17 2.57 -14.68
C GLN A 146 -15.45 2.99 -13.23
N TRP A 147 -14.46 2.98 -12.35
CA TRP A 147 -14.68 3.23 -10.93
C TRP A 147 -14.40 4.67 -10.53
N THR A 148 -15.30 5.25 -9.74
CA THR A 148 -15.07 6.46 -8.97
C THR A 148 -14.31 6.12 -7.69
N ALA A 149 -13.79 7.13 -6.96
CA ALA A 149 -13.19 6.92 -5.64
C ALA A 149 -14.18 6.24 -4.68
N ALA A 150 -15.43 6.70 -4.65
CA ALA A 150 -16.47 6.12 -3.80
C ALA A 150 -16.78 4.65 -4.17
N ALA A 151 -16.88 4.33 -5.47
CA ALA A 151 -17.07 2.94 -5.92
C ALA A 151 -15.87 2.06 -5.54
N THR A 152 -14.65 2.58 -5.67
CA THR A 152 -13.42 1.87 -5.29
C THR A 152 -13.43 1.48 -3.81
N VAL A 153 -13.76 2.42 -2.93
CA VAL A 153 -13.84 2.16 -1.48
C VAL A 153 -14.96 1.17 -1.13
N ALA A 154 -16.13 1.30 -1.78
CA ALA A 154 -17.24 0.38 -1.57
C ALA A 154 -16.87 -1.06 -1.95
N LEU A 155 -16.25 -1.25 -3.12
CA LEU A 155 -15.77 -2.55 -3.60
C LEU A 155 -14.66 -3.12 -2.72
N ALA A 156 -13.72 -2.30 -2.27
CA ALA A 156 -12.70 -2.69 -1.28
C ALA A 156 -13.36 -3.15 0.03
N GLY A 157 -14.43 -2.48 0.45
CA GLY A 157 -15.23 -2.85 1.62
C GLY A 157 -15.91 -4.22 1.47
N GLU A 158 -16.47 -4.54 0.28
CA GLU A 158 -17.02 -5.87 -0.02
C GLU A 158 -15.97 -6.97 0.14
N VAL A 159 -14.76 -6.75 -0.38
CA VAL A 159 -13.64 -7.70 -0.24
C VAL A 159 -13.25 -7.86 1.23
N SER A 160 -13.08 -6.75 1.97
CA SER A 160 -12.70 -6.78 3.37
C SER A 160 -13.75 -7.48 4.25
N ALA A 161 -15.04 -7.29 3.94
CA ALA A 161 -16.13 -7.97 4.65
C ALA A 161 -16.11 -9.48 4.38
N ALA A 162 -15.97 -9.90 3.13
CA ALA A 162 -15.89 -11.31 2.75
C ALA A 162 -14.65 -12.01 3.32
N LEU A 163 -13.50 -11.33 3.31
CA LEU A 163 -12.24 -11.81 3.90
C LEU A 163 -12.39 -12.09 5.40
N ARG A 164 -13.08 -11.23 6.15
CA ARG A 164 -13.29 -11.39 7.59
C ARG A 164 -14.41 -12.38 7.93
N LEU A 165 -15.42 -12.53 7.06
CA LEU A 165 -16.56 -13.42 7.30
C LEU A 165 -16.15 -14.90 7.30
N ASP A 166 -15.35 -15.31 6.31
CA ASP A 166 -14.77 -16.65 6.22
C ASP A 166 -13.39 -16.55 5.57
N THR A 167 -12.41 -16.23 6.40
CA THR A 167 -11.03 -15.98 5.98
C THR A 167 -10.44 -17.17 5.21
N HIS A 168 -10.68 -18.41 5.67
CA HIS A 168 -10.11 -19.59 5.03
C HIS A 168 -10.70 -19.81 3.63
N ALA A 169 -12.03 -19.89 3.53
CA ALA A 169 -12.70 -20.11 2.24
C ALA A 169 -12.44 -18.97 1.24
N PHE A 170 -12.34 -17.73 1.74
CA PHE A 170 -12.01 -16.58 0.89
C PHE A 170 -10.59 -16.68 0.33
N LEU A 171 -9.57 -16.88 1.17
CA LEU A 171 -8.17 -16.94 0.77
C LEU A 171 -7.85 -18.15 -0.11
N GLU A 172 -8.57 -19.27 0.06
CA GLU A 172 -8.48 -20.43 -0.84
C GLU A 172 -8.91 -20.08 -2.27
N ARG A 173 -9.94 -19.25 -2.45
CA ARG A 173 -10.61 -18.95 -3.72
C ARG A 173 -10.24 -17.61 -4.35
N MET A 174 -9.50 -16.74 -3.64
CA MET A 174 -9.20 -15.39 -4.12
C MET A 174 -8.29 -15.34 -5.35
N TYR A 175 -7.44 -16.35 -5.52
CA TYR A 175 -6.48 -16.40 -6.63
C TYR A 175 -7.14 -16.73 -7.97
N GLY A 176 -6.53 -16.27 -9.03
CA GLY A 176 -6.92 -16.49 -10.41
C GLY A 176 -6.98 -15.19 -11.19
N ASP A 177 -6.79 -15.28 -12.51
CA ASP A 177 -6.74 -14.12 -13.42
C ASP A 177 -8.10 -13.86 -14.10
N ARG A 178 -9.13 -14.60 -13.69
CA ARG A 178 -10.48 -14.46 -14.23
C ARG A 178 -11.49 -14.17 -13.10
N PRO A 179 -12.49 -13.29 -13.40
CA PRO A 179 -12.68 -12.50 -14.61
C PRO A 179 -11.54 -11.47 -14.78
N ASP A 180 -11.22 -11.13 -16.02
CA ASP A 180 -10.20 -10.13 -16.36
C ASP A 180 -10.80 -8.79 -16.81
N ARG A 181 -12.15 -8.68 -16.88
CA ARG A 181 -12.86 -7.49 -17.30
C ARG A 181 -13.96 -7.14 -16.30
N TRP A 182 -14.08 -5.86 -15.97
CA TRP A 182 -15.15 -5.36 -15.11
C TRP A 182 -16.51 -5.43 -15.82
N SER A 183 -17.52 -5.84 -15.09
CA SER A 183 -18.94 -5.65 -15.40
C SER A 183 -19.69 -5.40 -14.09
N ASP A 184 -20.68 -4.54 -14.12
CA ASP A 184 -21.56 -4.30 -12.97
C ASP A 184 -22.38 -5.54 -12.59
N ASP A 185 -22.54 -6.51 -13.52
CA ASP A 185 -23.21 -7.79 -13.31
C ASP A 185 -22.36 -8.82 -12.55
N LEU A 186 -21.05 -8.55 -12.35
CA LEU A 186 -20.20 -9.45 -11.58
C LEU A 186 -20.73 -9.59 -10.16
N SER A 187 -20.79 -10.81 -9.67
CA SER A 187 -21.29 -11.15 -8.33
C SER A 187 -20.44 -12.19 -7.63
N GLY A 188 -20.65 -12.37 -6.32
CA GLY A 188 -19.96 -13.38 -5.53
C GLY A 188 -18.44 -13.31 -5.66
N MET A 189 -17.77 -14.48 -5.71
CA MET A 189 -16.31 -14.56 -5.75
C MET A 189 -15.69 -13.98 -7.03
N GLU A 190 -16.38 -13.94 -8.15
CA GLU A 190 -15.87 -13.34 -9.38
C GLU A 190 -15.71 -11.82 -9.23
N ARG A 191 -16.71 -11.15 -8.65
CA ARG A 191 -16.68 -9.73 -8.34
C ARG A 191 -15.54 -9.41 -7.35
N LEU A 192 -15.42 -10.18 -6.28
CA LEU A 192 -14.39 -10.01 -5.27
C LEU A 192 -12.97 -10.23 -5.85
N ARG A 193 -12.80 -11.28 -6.67
CA ARG A 193 -11.51 -11.58 -7.31
C ARG A 193 -11.11 -10.50 -8.31
N PHE A 194 -12.04 -10.00 -9.11
CA PHE A 194 -11.72 -8.88 -9.99
C PHE A 194 -11.28 -7.66 -9.20
N THR A 195 -11.99 -7.33 -8.12
CA THR A 195 -11.65 -6.21 -7.25
C THR A 195 -10.26 -6.36 -6.65
N ILE A 196 -9.91 -7.54 -6.13
CA ILE A 196 -8.56 -7.82 -5.63
C ILE A 196 -7.53 -7.61 -6.74
N ASN A 197 -7.74 -8.19 -7.93
CA ASN A 197 -6.81 -8.09 -9.03
C ASN A 197 -6.59 -6.63 -9.49
N ALA A 198 -7.65 -5.83 -9.54
CA ALA A 198 -7.55 -4.42 -9.86
C ALA A 198 -6.75 -3.65 -8.80
N LEU A 199 -7.14 -3.79 -7.52
CA LEU A 199 -6.56 -3.01 -6.44
C LEU A 199 -5.15 -3.46 -6.02
N THR A 200 -4.75 -4.72 -6.33
CA THR A 200 -3.47 -5.25 -5.83
C THR A 200 -2.52 -5.80 -6.89
N ARG A 201 -2.94 -5.91 -8.17
CA ARG A 201 -2.10 -6.56 -9.19
C ARG A 201 -2.07 -5.84 -10.55
N MET A 202 -3.03 -4.95 -10.82
CA MET A 202 -3.17 -4.30 -12.11
C MET A 202 -2.03 -3.32 -12.40
N ARG A 203 -1.51 -3.36 -13.62
CA ARG A 203 -0.58 -2.37 -14.20
C ARG A 203 -1.19 -1.73 -15.44
N LEU A 204 -1.65 -2.56 -16.34
CA LEU A 204 -2.25 -2.17 -17.61
C LEU A 204 -3.71 -2.61 -17.67
N CYS A 205 -4.53 -1.79 -18.32
CA CYS A 205 -5.87 -2.18 -18.69
C CYS A 205 -6.28 -1.56 -20.03
N THR A 206 -7.45 -1.94 -20.53
CA THR A 206 -8.12 -1.32 -21.66
C THR A 206 -9.14 -0.28 -21.20
N ASP A 207 -9.64 0.58 -22.09
CA ASP A 207 -10.66 1.58 -21.76
C ASP A 207 -11.94 0.96 -21.18
N ASP A 208 -12.25 -0.28 -21.56
CA ASP A 208 -13.42 -1.02 -21.07
C ASP A 208 -13.12 -1.85 -19.79
N GLY A 209 -11.97 -1.61 -19.16
CA GLY A 209 -11.62 -2.20 -17.87
C GLY A 209 -11.14 -3.65 -17.92
N ARG A 210 -10.63 -4.14 -19.06
CA ARG A 210 -9.97 -5.45 -19.12
C ARG A 210 -8.52 -5.31 -18.64
N ILE A 211 -8.12 -6.11 -17.65
CA ILE A 211 -6.79 -6.08 -17.05
C ILE A 211 -5.84 -7.03 -17.81
N ASP A 212 -4.63 -6.56 -18.11
CA ASP A 212 -3.53 -7.44 -18.49
C ASP A 212 -2.84 -7.97 -17.23
N MET A 213 -3.00 -9.27 -16.95
CA MET A 213 -2.41 -9.93 -15.79
C MET A 213 -1.01 -10.51 -16.07
N LYS A 214 -0.50 -10.39 -17.30
CA LYS A 214 0.75 -11.03 -17.73
C LYS A 214 1.92 -10.07 -17.79
N MET A 215 1.67 -8.83 -18.24
CA MET A 215 2.72 -7.84 -18.40
C MET A 215 3.22 -7.34 -17.04
N LYS A 216 4.54 -7.33 -16.86
CA LYS A 216 5.22 -6.94 -15.60
C LYS A 216 6.36 -5.95 -15.80
N GLY A 217 6.75 -5.73 -17.04
CA GLY A 217 7.84 -4.83 -17.42
C GLY A 217 7.48 -3.35 -17.31
N PRO A 218 8.33 -2.47 -17.85
CA PRO A 218 8.10 -1.05 -17.89
C PRO A 218 6.95 -0.66 -18.84
N PRO A 219 6.36 0.55 -18.69
CA PRO A 219 5.17 0.96 -19.44
C PRO A 219 5.31 0.93 -20.96
N ASP A 220 6.50 1.19 -21.48
CA ASP A 220 6.81 1.20 -22.92
C ASP A 220 6.75 -0.18 -23.59
N GLU A 221 6.72 -1.26 -22.82
CA GLU A 221 6.45 -2.62 -23.30
C GLU A 221 4.96 -2.90 -23.50
N ALA A 222 4.08 -1.98 -23.12
CA ALA A 222 2.64 -2.14 -23.26
C ALA A 222 2.23 -2.29 -24.73
N ARG A 223 1.36 -3.26 -25.02
CA ARG A 223 0.84 -3.53 -26.36
C ARG A 223 -0.62 -3.14 -26.47
N GLN A 224 -0.97 -2.40 -27.51
CA GLN A 224 -2.35 -2.07 -27.78
C GLN A 224 -3.29 -3.30 -27.75
N PRO A 225 -4.49 -3.19 -27.19
CA PRO A 225 -5.16 -1.99 -26.70
C PRO A 225 -4.86 -1.62 -25.23
N TYR A 226 -3.91 -2.31 -24.58
CA TYR A 226 -3.55 -2.08 -23.18
C TYR A 226 -2.63 -0.87 -23.03
N ARG A 227 -2.85 -0.09 -21.98
CA ARG A 227 -1.99 1.03 -21.54
C ARG A 227 -1.96 1.11 -20.01
N PRO A 228 -1.04 1.87 -19.41
CA PRO A 228 -1.05 2.16 -17.98
C PRO A 228 -2.45 2.59 -17.52
N TRP A 229 -2.94 1.98 -16.44
CA TRP A 229 -4.32 2.20 -15.98
C TRP A 229 -4.64 3.68 -15.73
N PHE A 230 -3.64 4.48 -15.37
CA PHE A 230 -3.79 5.90 -15.04
C PHE A 230 -3.78 6.83 -16.28
N GLU A 231 -3.41 6.34 -17.45
CA GLU A 231 -3.39 7.12 -18.71
C GLU A 231 -4.73 7.18 -19.43
N HIS A 232 -5.73 6.41 -18.98
CA HIS A 232 -7.06 6.44 -19.60
C HIS A 232 -7.77 7.75 -19.30
N GLU A 233 -8.08 8.53 -20.31
CA GLU A 233 -8.82 9.81 -20.19
C GLU A 233 -10.25 9.61 -19.70
N THR A 234 -10.81 8.42 -19.92
CA THR A 234 -12.17 8.03 -19.52
C THR A 234 -12.30 7.66 -18.05
N ARG A 235 -11.19 7.67 -17.27
CA ARG A 235 -11.24 7.34 -15.83
C ARG A 235 -12.22 8.22 -15.07
N ARG A 236 -13.13 7.59 -14.34
CA ARG A 236 -14.11 8.26 -13.50
C ARG A 236 -13.56 8.72 -12.15
N SER A 237 -12.28 8.40 -11.85
CA SER A 237 -11.54 8.79 -10.65
C SER A 237 -10.50 9.90 -10.91
N ARG A 238 -10.71 10.73 -11.94
CA ARG A 238 -9.78 11.83 -12.28
C ARG A 238 -9.92 13.06 -11.40
N ASP A 239 -10.99 13.12 -10.63
CA ASP A 239 -11.33 14.18 -9.67
C ASP A 239 -10.58 14.07 -8.34
N VAL A 240 -9.81 12.98 -8.14
CA VAL A 240 -9.02 12.73 -6.94
C VAL A 240 -7.57 12.42 -7.28
N ARG A 241 -6.64 12.65 -6.33
CA ARG A 241 -5.26 12.18 -6.42
C ARG A 241 -5.22 10.72 -5.95
N ILE A 242 -4.63 9.83 -6.78
CA ILE A 242 -4.50 8.41 -6.43
C ILE A 242 -3.05 8.09 -6.09
N ILE A 243 -2.81 7.56 -4.89
CA ILE A 243 -1.49 7.14 -4.39
C ILE A 243 -1.42 5.61 -4.49
N PHE A 244 -0.33 5.09 -5.09
CA PHE A 244 -0.19 3.65 -5.30
C PHE A 244 1.28 3.19 -5.30
N GLY A 245 1.50 1.86 -5.25
CA GLY A 245 2.78 1.17 -5.30
C GLY A 245 2.84 0.11 -6.40
N HIS A 246 3.24 -1.14 -6.04
CA HIS A 246 3.15 -2.35 -6.83
C HIS A 246 4.00 -2.43 -8.10
N TRP A 247 4.21 -1.36 -8.82
CA TRP A 247 4.81 -1.38 -10.15
C TRP A 247 6.24 -0.83 -10.13
N SER A 248 7.18 -1.60 -9.59
CA SER A 248 8.58 -1.18 -9.45
C SER A 248 9.25 -0.79 -10.76
N ALA A 249 8.90 -1.47 -11.88
CA ALA A 249 9.43 -1.12 -13.20
C ALA A 249 8.93 0.23 -13.75
N LEU A 250 7.86 0.80 -13.19
CA LEU A 250 7.40 2.15 -13.49
C LEU A 250 8.28 3.21 -12.81
N GLY A 251 8.76 2.89 -11.61
CA GLY A 251 9.47 3.85 -10.76
C GLY A 251 8.55 4.94 -10.17
N LEU A 252 9.17 6.05 -9.78
CA LEU A 252 8.45 7.22 -9.26
C LEU A 252 7.69 7.94 -10.37
N ILE A 253 6.39 8.13 -10.18
CA ILE A 253 5.56 8.93 -11.08
C ILE A 253 4.71 9.94 -10.29
N GLN A 254 4.62 11.17 -10.79
CA GLN A 254 3.72 12.22 -10.33
C GLN A 254 3.10 12.89 -11.56
N ALA A 255 2.12 12.24 -12.17
CA ALA A 255 1.47 12.69 -13.40
C ALA A 255 0.03 12.16 -13.47
N HIS A 256 -0.78 12.65 -14.38
CA HIS A 256 -2.15 12.17 -14.63
C HIS A 256 -3.06 12.13 -13.39
N GLY A 257 -2.78 12.93 -12.34
CA GLY A 257 -3.52 12.89 -11.09
C GLY A 257 -3.19 11.68 -10.22
N VAL A 258 -2.04 11.04 -10.45
CA VAL A 258 -1.58 9.90 -9.64
C VAL A 258 -0.16 10.10 -9.10
N VAL A 259 0.15 9.36 -8.04
CA VAL A 259 1.47 9.25 -7.42
C VAL A 259 1.82 7.78 -7.25
N GLY A 260 2.77 7.29 -8.04
CA GLY A 260 3.33 5.93 -7.89
C GLY A 260 4.65 5.98 -7.13
N LEU A 261 4.77 5.20 -6.05
CA LEU A 261 5.87 5.29 -5.09
C LEU A 261 6.73 4.02 -5.01
N ASP A 262 6.39 2.95 -5.74
CA ASP A 262 7.25 1.75 -5.77
C ASP A 262 8.49 2.04 -6.62
N THR A 263 9.57 2.36 -5.96
CA THR A 263 10.88 2.64 -6.57
C THR A 263 11.86 1.48 -6.39
N GLY A 264 11.32 0.28 -6.13
CA GLY A 264 12.06 -0.97 -6.22
C GLY A 264 13.10 -1.19 -5.11
N CYS A 265 12.82 -0.79 -3.85
CA CYS A 265 13.76 -0.93 -2.74
C CYS A 265 14.36 -2.35 -2.67
N VAL A 266 13.52 -3.37 -2.66
CA VAL A 266 13.96 -4.77 -2.53
C VAL A 266 14.80 -5.26 -3.73
N TRP A 267 14.73 -4.56 -4.86
CA TRP A 267 15.46 -4.87 -6.10
C TRP A 267 16.75 -4.05 -6.27
N GLY A 268 17.15 -3.26 -5.29
CA GLY A 268 18.35 -2.42 -5.36
C GLY A 268 18.08 -0.97 -5.83
N GLY A 269 16.82 -0.57 -5.85
CA GLY A 269 16.43 0.83 -6.02
C GLY A 269 16.41 1.61 -4.71
N ALA A 270 15.28 2.22 -4.36
CA ALA A 270 15.14 2.98 -3.13
C ALA A 270 13.76 2.78 -2.51
N LEU A 271 13.62 3.02 -1.20
CA LEU A 271 12.35 3.22 -0.54
C LEU A 271 12.02 4.72 -0.59
N THR A 272 10.89 5.07 -1.18
CA THR A 272 10.52 6.46 -1.43
C THR A 272 9.29 6.87 -0.64
N ALA A 273 9.34 8.07 -0.07
CA ALA A 273 8.21 8.74 0.58
C ALA A 273 7.92 10.08 -0.08
N LEU A 274 6.64 10.47 -0.06
CA LEU A 274 6.17 11.78 -0.47
C LEU A 274 5.33 12.41 0.64
N ASP A 275 5.64 13.67 0.97
CA ASP A 275 4.75 14.51 1.77
C ASP A 275 3.53 14.89 0.92
N LEU A 276 2.34 14.45 1.35
CA LEU A 276 1.08 14.65 0.60
C LEU A 276 0.55 16.09 0.73
N ASP A 277 0.99 16.82 1.74
CA ASP A 277 0.48 18.14 2.11
C ASP A 277 1.41 19.27 1.67
N ALA A 278 2.72 18.99 1.56
CA ALA A 278 3.70 19.95 1.09
C ALA A 278 4.04 19.77 -0.40
N LYS A 279 4.41 20.87 -1.06
CA LYS A 279 5.02 20.80 -2.40
C LYS A 279 6.53 20.54 -2.31
N ALA A 280 6.90 19.52 -1.51
CA ALA A 280 8.29 19.13 -1.34
C ALA A 280 8.66 17.99 -2.32
N PRO A 281 9.93 17.88 -2.74
CA PRO A 281 10.37 16.73 -3.51
C PRO A 281 10.26 15.45 -2.68
N PRO A 282 10.03 14.30 -3.32
CA PRO A 282 10.07 13.00 -2.62
C PRO A 282 11.42 12.77 -1.93
N VAL A 283 11.38 12.09 -0.79
CA VAL A 283 12.55 11.64 -0.05
C VAL A 283 12.76 10.16 -0.31
N SER A 284 13.96 9.77 -0.69
CA SER A 284 14.27 8.37 -1.01
C SER A 284 15.46 7.88 -0.19
N GLU A 285 15.36 6.65 0.33
CA GLU A 285 16.44 5.94 1.02
C GLU A 285 16.94 4.81 0.12
N PRO A 286 18.23 4.81 -0.29
CA PRO A 286 18.80 3.78 -1.15
C PRO A 286 18.76 2.40 -0.50
N CYS A 287 18.59 1.36 -1.33
CA CYS A 287 18.60 -0.02 -0.90
C CYS A 287 19.63 -0.83 -1.72
N GLU A 288 20.39 -1.71 -1.04
CA GLU A 288 21.39 -2.58 -1.71
C GLU A 288 20.75 -3.68 -2.56
N GLY A 289 19.45 -3.94 -2.35
CA GLY A 289 18.71 -5.03 -2.98
C GLY A 289 18.91 -6.36 -2.24
N PHE A 290 17.81 -7.09 -2.10
CA PHE A 290 17.77 -8.38 -1.40
C PHE A 290 17.30 -9.51 -2.32
N SER A 291 16.65 -9.18 -3.41
CA SER A 291 16.19 -10.13 -4.41
C SER A 291 16.91 -9.86 -5.72
N ARG A 292 17.48 -10.90 -6.34
CA ARG A 292 17.94 -10.79 -7.73
C ARG A 292 16.70 -10.75 -8.61
N GLY A 293 16.60 -9.74 -9.47
CA GLY A 293 15.50 -9.59 -10.40
C GLY A 293 15.36 -10.82 -11.31
N SER A 294 14.67 -11.82 -10.82
CA SER A 294 14.03 -12.80 -11.66
C SER A 294 12.63 -12.27 -11.91
N SER A 295 12.29 -12.01 -13.16
CA SER A 295 10.92 -11.80 -13.60
C SER A 295 9.97 -12.56 -12.68
N GLU A 296 9.13 -11.83 -11.94
CA GLU A 296 8.09 -12.42 -11.09
C GLU A 296 7.32 -13.45 -11.92
N GLN A 297 7.49 -14.73 -11.59
CA GLN A 297 6.72 -15.83 -12.16
C GLN A 297 5.35 -15.91 -11.54
#